data_0752b4304d0443b6b5fa0642d081d7a1
#
_entry.id   0752b4304d0443b6b5fa0642d081d7a1
#
_cell.length_a   1.000
_cell.length_b   1.000
_cell.length_c   1.000
_cell.angle_alpha   90.00
_cell.angle_beta   90.00
_cell.angle_gamma   90.00
#
_symmetry.space_group_name_H-M   'P 1'
#
loop_
_entity.id
_entity.type
_entity.pdbx_description
1 polymer ?
#
loop_
_entity_poly.entity_id
_entity_poly.type
_entity_poly.pdbx_seq_one_letter_code
_entity_poly.pdbx_strand_id
1 'polypeptide(L)'
;MADIRYRVEIESTQAHHFQLTLTIAAPAAEQVVSLPAWIPGSYLLREFSRHLSGLSASQGSRALEVEQLDKSSWRVACSGRSALVLRYRIYAFDPSVRTAFLDTQRGFFNGSSVCLRVHGRESEPHVLELARLPEGWKVATAMPQLADGSYRAADYDELLDHPFELGRFWIGRFVAGGAEHSMVVSGALPSFDGERLMADTQRICEAQIQFWHGPLVKRRSTLPFERYVFFLNTVDEGYGGLEHRASTALLSPRRDLPRHGQSDSSDGYVRLLGLISHEYFHTWNVKRLKPANYVRLDYAQENYTELLWFFEGFTSYYDELFLVRAGLIDEARYLKLLSSTLSGVLATPGRKVQSLAQASFDAWIKYYRQDENSPNSSISYYGKGALLALALDLSLRLRHADGEAASSLDELMRGLWQRHAVGEGASGALQEADILGLLAELGCPALAQELGQWVHGTEDLPLPPLFERMGVQLRADKATLAQRLGLRLNEAGASLLVKQVLAGSPAAAAGLCAGDELLACNGWRLRRLDDAVLTLAPGEFQLRLLLARDQRMIELLAELPAPLAPGVGPVGASSTPVQLCLADKAPARALSLRRAWLTG
;
A
#
# COMPACT_ATOMS: atom_id res chain seq x y z
N MET A 1 8.86 -32.57 21.09
CA MET A 1 9.11 -31.11 21.13
C MET A 1 7.87 -30.43 21.71
N ALA A 2 8.09 -29.49 22.59
CA ALA A 2 7.00 -28.81 23.27
C ALA A 2 6.53 -27.64 22.37
N ASP A 3 5.54 -27.88 21.52
CA ASP A 3 5.03 -26.88 20.60
C ASP A 3 4.19 -25.83 21.34
N ILE A 4 4.25 -24.60 20.85
CA ILE A 4 3.28 -23.55 21.17
C ILE A 4 2.08 -23.76 20.28
N ARG A 5 0.88 -23.93 20.85
CA ARG A 5 -0.32 -24.29 20.12
C ARG A 5 -1.43 -23.26 20.32
N TYR A 6 -1.98 -22.77 19.22
CA TYR A 6 -3.17 -21.93 19.20
C TYR A 6 -4.33 -22.74 18.63
N ARG A 7 -5.48 -22.64 19.28
CA ARG A 7 -6.76 -23.12 18.76
C ARG A 7 -7.67 -21.93 18.61
N VAL A 8 -8.08 -21.65 17.39
CA VAL A 8 -9.00 -20.56 17.02
C VAL A 8 -10.35 -21.18 16.72
N GLU A 9 -11.37 -20.79 17.45
CA GLU A 9 -12.75 -21.27 17.31
C GLU A 9 -13.67 -20.11 16.96
N ILE A 10 -14.64 -20.34 16.09
CA ILE A 10 -15.73 -19.40 15.88
C ILE A 10 -16.71 -19.56 17.04
N GLU A 11 -16.70 -18.59 17.97
CA GLU A 11 -17.64 -18.60 19.11
C GLU A 11 -19.01 -18.09 18.67
N SER A 12 -19.05 -16.97 17.94
CA SER A 12 -20.30 -16.39 17.45
C SER A 12 -20.03 -15.50 16.23
N THR A 13 -20.66 -15.87 15.12
CA THR A 13 -20.63 -15.04 13.89
C THR A 13 -21.48 -13.78 14.04
N GLN A 14 -22.54 -13.81 14.86
CA GLN A 14 -23.44 -12.67 15.10
C GLN A 14 -22.86 -11.66 16.08
N ALA A 15 -22.08 -12.12 17.05
CA ALA A 15 -21.37 -11.27 18.01
C ALA A 15 -19.93 -10.97 17.59
N HIS A 16 -19.51 -11.50 16.42
CA HIS A 16 -18.19 -11.26 15.83
C HIS A 16 -17.02 -11.69 16.73
N HIS A 17 -17.15 -12.84 17.43
CA HIS A 17 -16.14 -13.32 18.36
C HIS A 17 -15.44 -14.58 17.89
N PHE A 18 -14.11 -14.51 17.87
CA PHE A 18 -13.25 -15.70 17.93
C PHE A 18 -12.93 -16.02 19.39
N GLN A 19 -13.02 -17.29 19.76
CA GLN A 19 -12.49 -17.82 21.02
C GLN A 19 -11.12 -18.42 20.74
N LEU A 20 -10.10 -18.01 21.49
CA LEU A 20 -8.77 -18.56 21.37
C LEU A 20 -8.35 -19.32 22.62
N THR A 21 -7.62 -20.41 22.38
CA THR A 21 -6.92 -21.17 23.41
C THR A 21 -5.45 -21.27 23.02
N LEU A 22 -4.57 -20.66 23.80
CA LEU A 22 -3.11 -20.80 23.66
C LEU A 22 -2.62 -21.82 24.70
N THR A 23 -1.94 -22.87 24.23
CA THR A 23 -1.32 -23.88 25.08
C THR A 23 0.20 -23.76 24.95
N ILE A 24 0.87 -23.50 26.07
CA ILE A 24 2.32 -23.37 26.15
C ILE A 24 2.84 -24.58 26.98
N ALA A 25 3.40 -25.54 26.28
CA ALA A 25 4.05 -26.66 26.96
C ALA A 25 5.36 -26.18 27.64
N ALA A 26 5.63 -26.62 28.87
CA ALA A 26 6.79 -26.21 29.68
C ALA A 26 6.96 -24.68 29.74
N PRO A 27 6.00 -23.92 30.31
CA PRO A 27 6.10 -22.47 30.44
C PRO A 27 7.25 -22.04 31.34
N ALA A 28 7.73 -20.80 31.19
CA ALA A 28 8.65 -20.19 32.14
C ALA A 28 7.96 -20.01 33.50
N ALA A 29 8.73 -19.92 34.60
CA ALA A 29 8.19 -19.70 35.94
C ALA A 29 7.35 -18.41 36.04
N GLU A 30 7.77 -17.36 35.34
CA GLU A 30 7.01 -16.15 35.07
C GLU A 30 6.83 -16.03 33.56
N GLN A 31 5.73 -16.57 33.04
CA GLN A 31 5.48 -16.53 31.59
C GLN A 31 4.82 -15.20 31.22
N VAL A 32 5.53 -14.42 30.40
CA VAL A 32 4.99 -13.21 29.79
C VAL A 32 4.42 -13.55 28.42
N VAL A 33 3.23 -13.00 28.13
CA VAL A 33 2.60 -13.02 26.81
C VAL A 33 2.17 -11.62 26.43
N SER A 34 2.14 -11.31 25.14
CA SER A 34 1.65 -10.01 24.66
C SER A 34 0.95 -10.13 23.31
N LEU A 35 0.07 -9.18 22.98
CA LEU A 35 -0.50 -9.07 21.64
C LEU A 35 0.23 -7.94 20.89
N PRO A 36 0.63 -8.13 19.60
CA PRO A 36 1.20 -7.06 18.80
C PRO A 36 0.36 -5.79 18.81
N ALA A 37 1.01 -4.64 18.68
CA ALA A 37 0.34 -3.35 18.58
C ALA A 37 0.10 -2.93 17.11
N TRP A 38 0.81 -3.53 16.16
CA TRP A 38 0.75 -3.23 14.74
C TRP A 38 1.05 -4.47 13.88
N ILE A 39 0.95 -4.33 12.58
CA ILE A 39 1.25 -5.39 11.60
C ILE A 39 2.24 -4.85 10.54
N PRO A 40 3.30 -5.60 10.17
CA PRO A 40 4.21 -5.22 9.09
C PRO A 40 3.48 -4.91 7.77
N GLY A 41 3.92 -3.87 7.07
CA GLY A 41 3.24 -3.31 5.90
C GLY A 41 2.21 -2.22 6.21
N SER A 42 1.89 -2.00 7.50
CA SER A 42 0.94 -0.97 7.91
C SER A 42 1.47 -0.15 9.08
N TYR A 43 2.05 0.98 8.80
CA TYR A 43 2.80 1.83 9.73
C TYR A 43 1.87 2.65 10.65
N LEU A 44 1.03 1.97 11.41
CA LEU A 44 0.08 2.53 12.36
C LEU A 44 -0.06 1.61 13.57
N LEU A 45 0.06 2.15 14.78
CA LEU A 45 -0.31 1.43 16.00
C LEU A 45 -1.83 1.27 16.04
N ARG A 46 -2.28 0.01 15.94
CA ARG A 46 -3.70 -0.35 15.91
C ARG A 46 -4.22 -0.82 17.25
N GLU A 47 -3.29 -1.13 18.16
CA GLU A 47 -3.62 -1.55 19.54
C GLU A 47 -4.63 -2.72 19.55
N PHE A 48 -4.29 -3.82 18.88
CA PHE A 48 -5.18 -4.99 18.72
C PHE A 48 -5.72 -5.52 20.04
N SER A 49 -4.97 -5.36 21.15
CA SER A 49 -5.38 -5.75 22.50
C SER A 49 -6.68 -5.09 22.98
N ARG A 50 -7.11 -3.96 22.39
CA ARG A 50 -8.41 -3.34 22.66
C ARG A 50 -9.60 -4.27 22.38
N HIS A 51 -9.40 -5.26 21.53
CA HIS A 51 -10.40 -6.23 21.11
C HIS A 51 -10.31 -7.54 21.90
N LEU A 52 -9.29 -7.71 22.76
CA LEU A 52 -9.11 -8.88 23.60
C LEU A 52 -9.94 -8.76 24.88
N SER A 53 -10.64 -9.82 25.25
CA SER A 53 -11.44 -9.87 26.48
C SER A 53 -11.45 -11.24 27.09
N GLY A 54 -11.77 -11.32 28.39
CA GLY A 54 -11.96 -12.57 29.12
C GLY A 54 -10.71 -13.44 29.23
N LEU A 55 -9.50 -12.83 29.28
CA LEU A 55 -8.25 -13.54 29.42
C LEU A 55 -8.21 -14.27 30.76
N SER A 56 -8.00 -15.58 30.70
CA SER A 56 -7.87 -16.47 31.85
C SER A 56 -6.73 -17.45 31.66
N ALA A 57 -6.13 -17.91 32.75
CA ALA A 57 -5.00 -18.84 32.74
C ALA A 57 -5.25 -20.03 33.66
N SER A 58 -4.73 -21.20 33.26
CA SER A 58 -4.76 -22.42 34.09
C SER A 58 -3.58 -23.33 33.82
N GLN A 59 -3.19 -24.12 34.83
CA GLN A 59 -2.29 -25.28 34.71
C GLN A 59 -3.00 -26.51 35.25
N GLY A 60 -3.32 -27.48 34.38
CA GLY A 60 -4.22 -28.57 34.71
C GLY A 60 -5.59 -28.07 35.14
N SER A 61 -6.06 -28.45 36.33
CA SER A 61 -7.33 -27.97 36.90
C SER A 61 -7.21 -26.67 37.73
N ARG A 62 -5.97 -26.20 37.98
CA ARG A 62 -5.73 -25.00 38.80
C ARG A 62 -5.84 -23.75 37.96
N ALA A 63 -6.75 -22.84 38.33
CA ALA A 63 -6.78 -21.48 37.81
C ALA A 63 -5.58 -20.68 38.33
N LEU A 64 -4.99 -19.86 37.46
CA LEU A 64 -3.88 -18.99 37.78
C LEU A 64 -4.30 -17.52 37.63
N GLU A 65 -3.69 -16.66 38.44
CA GLU A 65 -3.87 -15.21 38.30
C GLU A 65 -3.12 -14.72 37.06
N VAL A 66 -3.74 -13.79 36.35
CA VAL A 66 -3.17 -13.10 35.18
C VAL A 66 -2.95 -11.64 35.57
N GLU A 67 -1.70 -11.25 35.70
CA GLU A 67 -1.31 -9.87 35.97
C GLU A 67 -1.16 -9.12 34.65
N GLN A 68 -1.87 -8.02 34.49
CA GLN A 68 -1.71 -7.11 33.34
C GLN A 68 -0.54 -6.16 33.60
N LEU A 69 0.50 -6.19 32.74
CA LEU A 69 1.71 -5.37 32.88
C LEU A 69 1.58 -4.02 32.19
N ASP A 70 0.92 -4.00 31.03
CA ASP A 70 0.62 -2.81 30.24
C ASP A 70 -0.66 -3.04 29.39
N LYS A 71 -0.94 -2.17 28.43
CA LYS A 71 -2.14 -2.25 27.57
C LYS A 71 -2.23 -3.53 26.73
N SER A 72 -1.10 -4.23 26.49
CA SER A 72 -1.01 -5.35 25.54
C SER A 72 -0.20 -6.55 26.08
N SER A 73 0.27 -6.50 27.32
CA SER A 73 1.16 -7.53 27.91
C SER A 73 0.63 -8.03 29.24
N TRP A 74 0.77 -9.34 29.47
CA TRP A 74 0.32 -10.02 30.67
C TRP A 74 1.38 -11.01 31.18
N ARG A 75 1.40 -11.22 32.49
CA ARG A 75 2.28 -12.17 33.17
C ARG A 75 1.46 -13.19 33.94
N VAL A 76 1.92 -14.44 33.92
CA VAL A 76 1.34 -15.54 34.67
C VAL A 76 2.44 -16.26 35.43
N ALA A 77 2.31 -16.35 36.76
CA ALA A 77 3.20 -17.15 37.61
C ALA A 77 2.82 -18.61 37.46
N CYS A 78 3.77 -19.41 36.93
CA CYS A 78 3.61 -20.83 36.67
C CYS A 78 4.36 -21.68 37.66
N SER A 79 3.89 -22.91 37.94
CA SER A 79 4.54 -23.85 38.83
C SER A 79 4.56 -25.25 38.21
N GLY A 80 5.70 -25.97 38.43
CA GLY A 80 5.84 -27.32 37.91
C GLY A 80 5.98 -27.41 36.40
N ARG A 81 5.69 -28.60 35.83
CA ARG A 81 5.88 -28.92 34.41
C ARG A 81 4.60 -28.98 33.57
N SER A 82 3.45 -28.73 34.18
CA SER A 82 2.18 -28.74 33.45
C SER A 82 2.11 -27.62 32.47
N ALA A 83 1.50 -27.86 31.32
CA ALA A 83 1.29 -26.82 30.30
C ALA A 83 0.46 -25.65 30.85
N LEU A 84 0.82 -24.44 30.49
CA LEU A 84 0.01 -23.25 30.71
C LEU A 84 -1.03 -23.17 29.58
N VAL A 85 -2.30 -23.01 29.95
CA VAL A 85 -3.40 -22.82 29.04
C VAL A 85 -3.99 -21.43 29.28
N LEU A 86 -3.95 -20.60 28.25
CA LEU A 86 -4.58 -19.27 28.21
C LEU A 86 -5.82 -19.34 27.33
N ARG A 87 -6.95 -18.77 27.81
CA ARG A 87 -8.19 -18.62 27.02
C ARG A 87 -8.60 -17.18 26.99
N TYR A 88 -8.98 -16.69 25.80
CA TYR A 88 -9.40 -15.29 25.59
C TYR A 88 -10.29 -15.19 24.35
N ARG A 89 -11.03 -14.09 24.25
CA ARG A 89 -11.87 -13.76 23.10
C ARG A 89 -11.27 -12.58 22.34
N ILE A 90 -11.45 -12.62 21.02
CA ILE A 90 -11.14 -11.47 20.16
C ILE A 90 -12.44 -11.04 19.45
N TYR A 91 -12.80 -9.78 19.64
CA TYR A 91 -13.83 -9.13 18.84
C TYR A 91 -13.26 -8.79 17.45
N ALA A 92 -13.94 -9.23 16.39
CA ALA A 92 -13.43 -9.20 15.02
C ALA A 92 -14.49 -8.60 14.09
N PHE A 93 -14.48 -7.29 13.90
CA PHE A 93 -15.42 -6.60 13.00
C PHE A 93 -14.79 -5.41 12.27
N ASP A 94 -13.51 -5.53 11.94
CA ASP A 94 -12.81 -4.57 11.08
C ASP A 94 -12.59 -5.21 9.70
N PRO A 95 -13.25 -4.73 8.62
CA PRO A 95 -13.19 -5.32 7.29
C PRO A 95 -11.88 -5.07 6.55
N SER A 96 -10.95 -4.31 7.13
CA SER A 96 -9.65 -4.03 6.51
C SER A 96 -8.80 -5.31 6.40
N VAL A 97 -7.82 -5.28 5.53
CA VAL A 97 -6.85 -6.38 5.35
C VAL A 97 -5.83 -6.50 6.50
N ARG A 98 -5.91 -5.64 7.53
CA ARG A 98 -4.86 -5.45 8.54
C ARG A 98 -5.22 -5.98 9.93
N THR A 99 -6.43 -6.48 10.12
CA THR A 99 -6.97 -6.84 11.43
C THR A 99 -7.66 -8.20 11.43
N ALA A 100 -8.78 -8.33 12.17
CA ALA A 100 -9.65 -9.49 12.16
C ALA A 100 -11.09 -9.08 11.85
N PHE A 101 -11.78 -9.91 11.09
CA PHE A 101 -13.18 -9.77 10.72
C PHE A 101 -13.91 -11.11 10.85
N LEU A 102 -15.15 -11.08 11.34
CA LEU A 102 -16.03 -12.23 11.41
C LEU A 102 -17.49 -11.79 11.33
N ASP A 103 -18.23 -12.36 10.39
CA ASP A 103 -19.69 -12.25 10.33
C ASP A 103 -20.31 -13.60 9.94
N THR A 104 -21.59 -13.61 9.57
CA THR A 104 -22.30 -14.84 9.15
C THR A 104 -21.90 -15.38 7.78
N GLN A 105 -21.11 -14.65 7.02
CA GLN A 105 -20.69 -15.00 5.66
C GLN A 105 -19.20 -15.29 5.55
N ARG A 106 -18.39 -14.61 6.36
CA ARG A 106 -16.94 -14.56 6.20
C ARG A 106 -16.22 -14.43 7.55
N GLY A 107 -15.07 -15.04 7.66
CA GLY A 107 -14.06 -14.78 8.70
C GLY A 107 -12.71 -14.49 8.06
N PHE A 108 -11.98 -13.57 8.65
CA PHE A 108 -10.60 -13.22 8.25
C PHE A 108 -9.81 -12.84 9.49
N PHE A 109 -8.55 -13.23 9.56
CA PHE A 109 -7.63 -12.70 10.57
C PHE A 109 -6.17 -12.78 10.14
N ASN A 110 -5.39 -11.81 10.61
CA ASN A 110 -3.94 -11.88 10.66
C ASN A 110 -3.51 -12.37 12.06
N GLY A 111 -2.45 -13.15 12.14
CA GLY A 111 -1.91 -13.62 13.42
C GLY A 111 -1.64 -12.49 14.42
N SER A 112 -1.20 -11.32 13.95
CA SER A 112 -0.92 -10.13 14.76
C SER A 112 -2.14 -9.61 15.55
N SER A 113 -3.35 -9.84 15.06
CA SER A 113 -4.59 -9.38 15.72
C SER A 113 -5.22 -10.41 16.66
N VAL A 114 -4.75 -11.68 16.63
CA VAL A 114 -5.39 -12.75 17.39
C VAL A 114 -4.43 -13.64 18.19
N CYS A 115 -3.17 -13.80 17.75
CA CYS A 115 -2.23 -14.74 18.38
C CYS A 115 -1.32 -14.02 19.39
N LEU A 116 -1.43 -14.37 20.67
CA LEU A 116 -0.52 -13.86 21.71
C LEU A 116 0.91 -14.33 21.45
N ARG A 117 1.87 -13.40 21.51
CA ARG A 117 3.31 -13.70 21.52
C ARG A 117 3.69 -14.36 22.85
N VAL A 118 4.47 -15.42 22.79
CA VAL A 118 5.04 -16.09 23.96
C VAL A 118 6.49 -15.62 24.11
N HIS A 119 6.74 -14.72 25.07
CA HIS A 119 8.06 -14.13 25.25
C HIS A 119 9.11 -15.19 25.62
N GLY A 120 10.27 -15.08 24.94
CA GLY A 120 11.39 -15.99 25.08
C GLY A 120 11.30 -17.27 24.26
N ARG A 121 10.22 -17.43 23.47
CA ARG A 121 9.98 -18.62 22.64
C ARG A 121 9.55 -18.30 21.22
N GLU A 122 9.83 -17.09 20.76
CA GLU A 122 9.42 -16.59 19.44
C GLU A 122 10.02 -17.38 18.28
N SER A 123 11.25 -17.89 18.46
CA SER A 123 11.98 -18.69 17.45
C SER A 123 11.57 -20.17 17.39
N GLU A 124 10.65 -20.60 18.27
CA GLU A 124 10.15 -21.97 18.24
C GLU A 124 9.00 -22.12 17.24
N PRO A 125 8.72 -23.37 16.78
CA PRO A 125 7.56 -23.61 15.93
C PRO A 125 6.24 -23.34 16.64
N HIS A 126 5.31 -22.72 15.88
CA HIS A 126 3.96 -22.40 16.31
C HIS A 126 2.96 -23.23 15.49
N VAL A 127 1.99 -23.83 16.17
CA VAL A 127 0.94 -24.63 15.51
C VAL A 127 -0.42 -23.96 15.72
N LEU A 128 -1.21 -23.83 14.67
CA LEU A 128 -2.54 -23.25 14.70
C LEU A 128 -3.59 -24.28 14.23
N GLU A 129 -4.60 -24.49 15.05
CA GLU A 129 -5.77 -25.33 14.76
C GLU A 129 -7.00 -24.44 14.61
N LEU A 130 -7.82 -24.69 13.58
CA LEU A 130 -9.12 -24.06 13.39
C LEU A 130 -10.22 -25.05 13.80
N ALA A 131 -11.18 -24.59 14.57
CA ALA A 131 -12.27 -25.43 15.05
C ALA A 131 -13.62 -24.69 15.01
N ARG A 132 -14.72 -25.46 15.08
CA ARG A 132 -16.11 -24.96 15.05
C ARG A 132 -16.41 -24.07 13.85
N LEU A 133 -15.88 -24.45 12.67
CA LEU A 133 -16.25 -23.77 11.43
C LEU A 133 -17.73 -24.01 11.10
N PRO A 134 -18.49 -22.98 10.69
CA PRO A 134 -19.84 -23.15 10.19
C PRO A 134 -19.89 -24.11 9.00
N GLU A 135 -21.02 -24.80 8.84
CA GLU A 135 -21.21 -25.76 7.76
C GLU A 135 -21.01 -25.13 6.38
N GLY A 136 -20.20 -25.79 5.55
CA GLY A 136 -19.86 -25.36 4.20
C GLY A 136 -18.82 -24.26 4.11
N TRP A 137 -18.25 -23.80 5.24
CA TRP A 137 -17.12 -22.90 5.22
C TRP A 137 -15.83 -23.64 4.86
N LYS A 138 -15.01 -22.98 4.07
CA LYS A 138 -13.67 -23.42 3.67
C LYS A 138 -12.63 -22.55 4.36
N VAL A 139 -11.40 -23.01 4.35
CA VAL A 139 -10.21 -22.29 4.85
C VAL A 139 -9.25 -22.07 3.70
N ALA A 140 -8.73 -20.87 3.58
CA ALA A 140 -7.60 -20.55 2.71
C ALA A 140 -6.49 -19.85 3.52
N THR A 141 -5.27 -20.32 3.35
CA THR A 141 -4.04 -19.73 3.90
C THR A 141 -2.84 -20.23 3.10
N ALA A 142 -1.74 -19.47 3.10
CA ALA A 142 -0.46 -19.93 2.58
C ALA A 142 0.34 -20.75 3.62
N MET A 143 -0.05 -20.75 4.90
CA MET A 143 0.64 -21.52 5.95
C MET A 143 0.62 -23.02 5.65
N PRO A 144 1.76 -23.72 5.81
CA PRO A 144 1.83 -25.17 5.63
C PRO A 144 0.85 -25.93 6.52
N GLN A 145 0.06 -26.84 5.92
CA GLN A 145 -0.87 -27.70 6.62
C GLN A 145 -0.21 -29.03 6.97
N LEU A 146 -0.41 -29.49 8.20
CA LEU A 146 0.02 -30.79 8.70
C LEU A 146 -1.00 -31.89 8.37
N ALA A 147 -0.58 -33.15 8.52
CA ALA A 147 -1.43 -34.31 8.24
C ALA A 147 -2.69 -34.41 9.15
N ASP A 148 -2.64 -33.80 10.35
CA ASP A 148 -3.76 -33.74 11.28
C ASP A 148 -4.74 -32.58 10.99
N GLY A 149 -4.49 -31.82 9.94
CA GLY A 149 -5.31 -30.68 9.52
C GLY A 149 -4.96 -29.35 10.20
N SER A 150 -4.06 -29.34 11.17
CA SER A 150 -3.51 -28.11 11.75
C SER A 150 -2.49 -27.45 10.82
N TYR A 151 -2.08 -26.22 11.13
CA TYR A 151 -1.13 -25.43 10.36
C TYR A 151 0.11 -25.15 11.19
N ARG A 152 1.30 -25.07 10.55
CA ARG A 152 2.55 -24.89 11.28
C ARG A 152 3.38 -23.77 10.67
N ALA A 153 3.78 -22.82 11.51
CA ALA A 153 4.80 -21.82 11.24
C ALA A 153 6.12 -22.21 11.91
N ALA A 154 7.26 -21.85 11.31
CA ALA A 154 8.58 -22.15 11.86
C ALA A 154 8.91 -21.30 13.09
N ASP A 155 8.35 -20.10 13.17
CA ASP A 155 8.53 -19.14 14.25
C ASP A 155 7.30 -18.22 14.39
N TYR A 156 7.35 -17.26 15.32
CA TYR A 156 6.27 -16.33 15.55
C TYR A 156 6.12 -15.32 14.41
N ASP A 157 7.21 -14.87 13.80
CA ASP A 157 7.17 -13.94 12.66
C ASP A 157 6.46 -14.57 11.46
N GLU A 158 6.73 -15.85 11.19
CA GLU A 158 6.04 -16.59 10.14
C GLU A 158 4.55 -16.81 10.47
N LEU A 159 4.20 -17.07 11.75
CA LEU A 159 2.80 -17.17 12.20
C LEU A 159 2.02 -15.87 11.89
N LEU A 160 2.62 -14.71 12.15
CA LEU A 160 1.99 -13.41 11.88
C LEU A 160 1.86 -13.11 10.39
N ASP A 161 2.74 -13.66 9.56
CA ASP A 161 2.84 -13.38 8.13
C ASP A 161 1.91 -14.28 7.26
N HIS A 162 1.05 -15.07 7.90
CA HIS A 162 0.07 -15.91 7.23
C HIS A 162 -1.37 -15.56 7.65
N PRO A 163 -2.09 -14.75 6.86
CA PRO A 163 -3.51 -14.53 7.08
C PRO A 163 -4.35 -15.79 6.78
N PHE A 164 -5.52 -15.83 7.39
CA PHE A 164 -6.52 -16.86 7.17
C PHE A 164 -7.81 -16.24 6.66
N GLU A 165 -8.32 -16.76 5.55
CA GLU A 165 -9.66 -16.49 5.05
C GLU A 165 -10.56 -17.70 5.31
N LEU A 166 -11.72 -17.45 5.92
CA LEU A 166 -12.72 -18.45 6.29
C LEU A 166 -14.04 -18.08 5.64
N GLY A 167 -14.76 -19.05 5.07
CA GLY A 167 -16.09 -18.76 4.53
C GLY A 167 -16.41 -19.48 3.24
N ARG A 168 -17.41 -18.95 2.54
CA ARG A 168 -17.82 -19.42 1.22
C ARG A 168 -17.29 -18.47 0.16
N PHE A 169 -16.13 -18.77 -0.39
CA PHE A 169 -15.46 -17.94 -1.37
C PHE A 169 -15.26 -18.70 -2.69
N TRP A 170 -15.08 -17.92 -3.76
CA TRP A 170 -14.62 -18.44 -5.03
C TRP A 170 -13.10 -18.66 -4.95
N ILE A 171 -12.59 -19.72 -5.57
CA ILE A 171 -11.17 -20.01 -5.65
C ILE A 171 -10.79 -20.46 -7.05
N GLY A 172 -9.78 -19.85 -7.61
CA GLY A 172 -9.10 -20.27 -8.84
C GLY A 172 -7.63 -20.53 -8.61
N ARG A 173 -7.00 -21.32 -9.50
CA ARG A 173 -5.58 -21.67 -9.41
C ARG A 173 -4.91 -21.55 -10.76
N PHE A 174 -3.66 -21.12 -10.74
CA PHE A 174 -2.77 -21.09 -11.90
C PHE A 174 -1.34 -21.40 -11.49
N VAL A 175 -0.45 -21.60 -12.45
CA VAL A 175 0.98 -21.83 -12.20
C VAL A 175 1.78 -20.73 -12.88
N ALA A 176 2.65 -20.06 -12.14
CA ALA A 176 3.60 -19.09 -12.67
C ALA A 176 5.00 -19.38 -12.10
N GLY A 177 6.04 -19.34 -12.95
CA GLY A 177 7.40 -19.69 -12.54
C GLY A 177 7.57 -21.08 -11.93
N GLY A 178 6.63 -22.01 -12.18
CA GLY A 178 6.61 -23.36 -11.61
C GLY A 178 6.00 -23.46 -10.20
N ALA A 179 5.58 -22.36 -9.57
CA ALA A 179 4.87 -22.36 -8.30
C ALA A 179 3.35 -22.26 -8.49
N GLU A 180 2.59 -22.89 -7.60
CA GLU A 180 1.13 -22.78 -7.58
C GLU A 180 0.73 -21.43 -6.99
N HIS A 181 -0.21 -20.74 -7.66
CA HIS A 181 -0.86 -19.54 -7.20
C HIS A 181 -2.35 -19.77 -7.04
N SER A 182 -2.92 -19.27 -5.98
CA SER A 182 -4.37 -19.34 -5.73
C SER A 182 -4.95 -17.94 -5.58
N MET A 183 -6.06 -17.68 -6.26
CA MET A 183 -6.87 -16.48 -6.10
C MET A 183 -8.12 -16.85 -5.32
N VAL A 184 -8.30 -16.28 -4.13
CA VAL A 184 -9.45 -16.48 -3.23
C VAL A 184 -10.25 -15.19 -3.21
N VAL A 185 -11.52 -15.23 -3.67
CA VAL A 185 -12.37 -14.04 -3.81
C VAL A 185 -13.61 -14.17 -2.95
N SER A 186 -13.77 -13.29 -1.97
CA SER A 186 -14.92 -13.18 -1.10
C SER A 186 -15.83 -12.02 -1.51
N GLY A 187 -17.14 -12.22 -1.48
CA GLY A 187 -18.14 -11.17 -1.73
C GLY A 187 -18.34 -10.77 -3.19
N ALA A 188 -17.87 -11.56 -4.17
CA ALA A 188 -18.06 -11.29 -5.59
C ALA A 188 -19.53 -11.41 -6.01
N LEU A 189 -19.93 -10.61 -7.02
CA LEU A 189 -21.26 -10.69 -7.63
C LEU A 189 -21.34 -11.91 -8.59
N PRO A 190 -22.55 -12.42 -8.90
CA PRO A 190 -22.73 -13.54 -9.83
C PRO A 190 -22.19 -13.28 -11.25
N SER A 191 -22.01 -12.02 -11.65
CA SER A 191 -21.44 -11.63 -12.95
C SER A 191 -19.91 -11.66 -12.99
N PHE A 192 -19.23 -11.98 -11.90
CA PHE A 192 -17.78 -11.98 -11.79
C PHE A 192 -17.13 -13.00 -12.71
N ASP A 193 -16.18 -12.55 -13.51
CA ASP A 193 -15.36 -13.38 -14.38
C ASP A 193 -14.03 -13.73 -13.70
N GLY A 194 -14.04 -14.82 -12.95
CA GLY A 194 -12.85 -15.28 -12.22
C GLY A 194 -11.76 -15.84 -13.12
N GLU A 195 -12.11 -16.39 -14.30
CA GLU A 195 -11.12 -16.91 -15.23
C GLU A 195 -10.30 -15.78 -15.84
N ARG A 196 -10.95 -14.69 -16.20
CA ARG A 196 -10.26 -13.47 -16.67
C ARG A 196 -9.35 -12.90 -15.60
N LEU A 197 -9.83 -12.76 -14.35
CA LEU A 197 -8.99 -12.26 -13.26
C LEU A 197 -7.75 -13.14 -13.06
N MET A 198 -7.90 -14.46 -13.08
CA MET A 198 -6.77 -15.39 -12.96
C MET A 198 -5.78 -15.23 -14.12
N ALA A 199 -6.26 -15.18 -15.36
CA ALA A 199 -5.40 -15.08 -16.54
C ALA A 199 -4.59 -13.78 -16.53
N ASP A 200 -5.22 -12.65 -16.18
CA ASP A 200 -4.54 -11.36 -16.10
C ASP A 200 -3.55 -11.31 -14.92
N THR A 201 -3.91 -11.88 -13.76
CA THR A 201 -2.99 -12.02 -12.61
C THR A 201 -1.80 -12.91 -12.93
N GLN A 202 -2.01 -14.03 -13.66
CA GLN A 202 -0.92 -14.91 -14.09
C GLN A 202 0.11 -14.16 -14.94
N ARG A 203 -0.34 -13.33 -15.89
CA ARG A 203 0.55 -12.51 -16.72
C ARG A 203 1.39 -11.53 -15.90
N ILE A 204 0.80 -10.89 -14.88
CA ILE A 204 1.52 -10.03 -13.94
C ILE A 204 2.59 -10.83 -13.20
N CYS A 205 2.22 -11.98 -12.62
CA CYS A 205 3.14 -12.84 -11.88
C CYS A 205 4.32 -13.30 -12.76
N GLU A 206 4.04 -13.75 -13.97
CA GLU A 206 5.08 -14.21 -14.92
C GLU A 206 6.05 -13.08 -15.29
N ALA A 207 5.53 -11.86 -15.55
CA ALA A 207 6.35 -10.70 -15.85
C ALA A 207 7.27 -10.32 -14.68
N GLN A 208 6.76 -10.32 -13.45
CA GLN A 208 7.56 -10.00 -12.26
C GLN A 208 8.55 -11.11 -11.91
N ILE A 209 8.18 -12.37 -12.04
CA ILE A 209 9.10 -13.51 -11.87
C ILE A 209 10.26 -13.41 -12.87
N GLN A 210 9.94 -13.12 -14.14
CA GLN A 210 10.96 -12.93 -15.17
C GLN A 210 11.89 -11.76 -14.86
N PHE A 211 11.35 -10.67 -14.33
CA PHE A 211 12.13 -9.50 -13.90
C PHE A 211 13.16 -9.86 -12.83
N TRP A 212 12.76 -10.56 -11.78
CA TRP A 212 13.63 -10.86 -10.64
C TRP A 212 14.60 -12.03 -10.89
N HIS A 213 14.19 -13.02 -11.66
CA HIS A 213 14.92 -14.30 -11.79
C HIS A 213 15.43 -14.58 -13.22
N GLY A 214 15.18 -13.68 -14.18
CA GLY A 214 15.55 -13.85 -15.58
C GLY A 214 14.55 -14.71 -16.37
N PRO A 215 14.89 -15.07 -17.65
CA PRO A 215 13.97 -15.78 -18.53
C PRO A 215 13.44 -17.05 -17.88
N LEU A 216 12.14 -17.22 -17.94
CA LEU A 216 11.26 -18.20 -17.29
C LEU A 216 12.00 -19.36 -16.62
N VAL A 217 12.12 -19.27 -15.33
CA VAL A 217 12.73 -20.31 -14.52
C VAL A 217 11.81 -21.52 -14.55
N LYS A 218 12.25 -22.55 -15.25
CA LYS A 218 11.56 -23.86 -15.30
C LYS A 218 11.67 -24.65 -13.99
N ARG A 219 12.34 -24.12 -12.97
CA ARG A 219 12.61 -24.85 -11.71
C ARG A 219 12.02 -24.10 -10.50
N ARG A 220 11.14 -24.77 -9.77
CA ARG A 220 10.59 -24.36 -8.46
C ARG A 220 11.66 -23.88 -7.46
N SER A 221 12.89 -24.37 -7.61
CA SER A 221 13.98 -24.15 -6.62
C SER A 221 14.56 -22.73 -6.57
N THR A 222 14.11 -21.82 -7.42
CA THR A 222 14.64 -20.43 -7.46
C THR A 222 13.66 -19.38 -6.97
N LEU A 223 12.37 -19.71 -6.87
CA LEU A 223 11.40 -18.80 -6.30
C LEU A 223 11.50 -18.80 -4.77
N PRO A 224 11.30 -17.65 -4.13
CA PRO A 224 11.38 -17.54 -2.68
C PRO A 224 10.13 -18.08 -1.93
N PHE A 225 9.24 -18.77 -2.64
CA PHE A 225 8.03 -19.40 -2.10
C PHE A 225 7.68 -20.64 -2.94
N GLU A 226 7.01 -21.61 -2.32
CA GLU A 226 6.52 -22.82 -3.00
C GLU A 226 5.10 -22.64 -3.56
N ARG A 227 4.30 -21.81 -2.92
CA ARG A 227 2.94 -21.43 -3.30
C ARG A 227 2.67 -19.98 -2.90
N TYR A 228 1.70 -19.35 -3.58
CA TYR A 228 1.29 -17.98 -3.28
C TYR A 228 -0.25 -17.86 -3.26
N VAL A 229 -0.81 -17.08 -2.33
CA VAL A 229 -2.25 -16.91 -2.19
C VAL A 229 -2.62 -15.42 -2.24
N PHE A 230 -3.49 -15.05 -3.18
CA PHE A 230 -4.13 -13.75 -3.21
C PHE A 230 -5.50 -13.86 -2.50
N PHE A 231 -5.71 -13.10 -1.43
CA PHE A 231 -6.99 -12.97 -0.75
C PHE A 231 -7.62 -11.65 -1.20
N LEU A 232 -8.70 -11.72 -1.96
CA LEU A 232 -9.44 -10.54 -2.41
C LEU A 232 -10.80 -10.47 -1.73
N ASN A 233 -10.94 -9.57 -0.78
CA ASN A 233 -12.23 -9.21 -0.21
C ASN A 233 -12.86 -8.09 -1.03
N THR A 234 -14.05 -8.32 -1.57
CA THR A 234 -14.77 -7.34 -2.39
C THR A 234 -15.90 -6.71 -1.58
N VAL A 235 -15.88 -5.38 -1.56
CA VAL A 235 -16.79 -4.54 -0.76
C VAL A 235 -17.54 -3.55 -1.65
N ASP A 236 -18.42 -2.74 -1.07
CA ASP A 236 -19.05 -1.64 -1.79
C ASP A 236 -18.04 -0.52 -2.05
N GLU A 237 -17.42 -0.03 -1.00
CA GLU A 237 -16.36 0.98 -1.04
C GLU A 237 -15.17 0.52 -0.19
N GLY A 238 -13.96 0.68 -0.71
CA GLY A 238 -12.71 0.33 -0.03
C GLY A 238 -11.62 -0.04 -1.01
N TYR A 239 -10.39 0.25 -0.65
CA TYR A 239 -9.21 -0.04 -1.47
C TYR A 239 -7.98 -0.18 -0.58
N GLY A 240 -7.13 -1.14 -0.86
CA GLY A 240 -5.85 -1.33 -0.21
C GLY A 240 -5.38 -2.77 -0.24
N GLY A 241 -4.11 -2.96 0.04
CA GLY A 241 -3.48 -4.25 0.15
C GLY A 241 -2.64 -4.37 1.41
N LEU A 242 -2.17 -5.57 1.66
CA LEU A 242 -1.18 -5.89 2.67
C LEU A 242 -0.37 -7.09 2.18
N GLU A 243 0.90 -6.85 2.02
CA GLU A 243 1.86 -7.81 1.53
C GLU A 243 2.29 -8.81 2.61
N HIS A 244 2.50 -10.06 2.19
CA HIS A 244 3.06 -11.16 2.97
C HIS A 244 4.11 -11.91 2.15
N ARG A 245 4.94 -12.76 2.80
CA ARG A 245 6.03 -13.50 2.11
C ARG A 245 5.53 -14.47 1.05
N ALA A 246 4.34 -15.06 1.25
CA ALA A 246 3.76 -16.06 0.37
C ALA A 246 2.27 -15.82 0.10
N SER A 247 1.78 -14.62 0.37
CA SER A 247 0.40 -14.22 0.10
C SER A 247 0.26 -12.71 0.09
N THR A 248 -0.91 -12.23 -0.29
CA THR A 248 -1.34 -10.85 -0.06
C THR A 248 -2.83 -10.79 0.23
N ALA A 249 -3.22 -9.87 1.10
CA ALA A 249 -4.63 -9.57 1.37
C ALA A 249 -5.02 -8.25 0.69
N LEU A 250 -6.07 -8.29 -0.12
CA LEU A 250 -6.53 -7.21 -0.99
C LEU A 250 -7.96 -6.81 -0.66
N LEU A 251 -8.26 -5.52 -0.77
CA LEU A 251 -9.59 -4.94 -0.64
C LEU A 251 -9.90 -4.10 -1.87
N SER A 252 -11.03 -4.37 -2.54
CA SER A 252 -11.44 -3.63 -3.74
C SER A 252 -12.96 -3.51 -3.84
N PRO A 253 -13.49 -2.45 -4.49
CA PRO A 253 -14.91 -2.37 -4.80
C PRO A 253 -15.37 -3.51 -5.71
N ARG A 254 -16.55 -4.08 -5.46
CA ARG A 254 -17.14 -5.14 -6.31
C ARG A 254 -17.30 -4.72 -7.75
N ARG A 255 -17.57 -3.45 -7.99
CA ARG A 255 -17.75 -2.89 -9.34
C ARG A 255 -16.46 -2.88 -10.17
N ASP A 256 -15.30 -2.98 -9.52
CA ASP A 256 -13.99 -2.97 -10.17
C ASP A 256 -13.58 -4.37 -10.67
N LEU A 257 -14.32 -5.43 -10.30
CA LEU A 257 -14.08 -6.79 -10.79
C LEU A 257 -14.42 -6.94 -12.29
N PRO A 258 -13.70 -7.81 -13.03
CA PRO A 258 -14.06 -8.15 -14.41
C PRO A 258 -15.38 -8.92 -14.43
N ARG A 259 -16.16 -8.76 -15.50
CA ARG A 259 -17.48 -9.39 -15.67
C ARG A 259 -17.55 -10.19 -16.94
N HIS A 260 -18.26 -11.29 -16.89
CA HIS A 260 -18.53 -12.11 -18.07
C HIS A 260 -19.11 -11.26 -19.21
N GLY A 261 -18.58 -11.47 -20.43
CA GLY A 261 -19.03 -10.76 -21.63
C GLY A 261 -18.50 -9.32 -21.78
N GLN A 262 -17.68 -8.83 -20.87
CA GLN A 262 -16.99 -7.54 -21.00
C GLN A 262 -15.52 -7.76 -21.36
N SER A 263 -15.10 -7.33 -22.56
CA SER A 263 -13.71 -7.41 -23.02
C SER A 263 -12.86 -6.24 -22.53
N ASP A 264 -13.46 -5.07 -22.40
CA ASP A 264 -12.74 -3.84 -22.05
C ASP A 264 -12.36 -3.81 -20.56
N SER A 265 -11.19 -3.23 -20.28
CA SER A 265 -10.71 -3.01 -18.93
C SER A 265 -11.15 -1.62 -18.44
N SER A 266 -12.10 -1.58 -17.51
CA SER A 266 -12.52 -0.35 -16.84
C SER A 266 -11.36 0.29 -16.06
N ASP A 267 -11.46 1.60 -15.74
CA ASP A 267 -10.48 2.27 -14.87
C ASP A 267 -10.36 1.58 -13.50
N GLY A 268 -11.49 1.11 -12.95
CA GLY A 268 -11.52 0.37 -11.69
C GLY A 268 -10.82 -0.99 -11.79
N TYR A 269 -11.02 -1.73 -12.88
CA TYR A 269 -10.34 -3.01 -13.07
C TYR A 269 -8.82 -2.84 -13.26
N VAL A 270 -8.38 -1.83 -14.03
CA VAL A 270 -6.94 -1.51 -14.17
C VAL A 270 -6.35 -1.14 -12.80
N ARG A 271 -7.07 -0.38 -11.97
CA ARG A 271 -6.65 -0.06 -10.61
C ARG A 271 -6.50 -1.32 -9.74
N LEU A 272 -7.42 -2.29 -9.84
CA LEU A 272 -7.31 -3.57 -9.13
C LEU A 272 -6.09 -4.36 -9.61
N LEU A 273 -5.82 -4.41 -10.92
CA LEU A 273 -4.64 -5.08 -11.47
C LEU A 273 -3.33 -4.40 -11.00
N GLY A 274 -3.31 -3.07 -10.91
CA GLY A 274 -2.21 -2.31 -10.31
C GLY A 274 -1.98 -2.69 -8.85
N LEU A 275 -3.04 -2.80 -8.04
CA LEU A 275 -2.95 -3.26 -6.65
C LEU A 275 -2.40 -4.69 -6.56
N ILE A 276 -2.88 -5.62 -7.38
CA ILE A 276 -2.37 -6.99 -7.44
C ILE A 276 -0.87 -6.99 -7.78
N SER A 277 -0.47 -6.18 -8.75
CA SER A 277 0.92 -6.02 -9.18
C SER A 277 1.81 -5.44 -8.06
N HIS A 278 1.35 -4.41 -7.37
CA HIS A 278 2.02 -3.76 -6.24
C HIS A 278 2.31 -4.76 -5.12
N GLU A 279 1.27 -5.43 -4.64
CA GLU A 279 1.37 -6.36 -3.52
C GLU A 279 2.20 -7.62 -3.87
N TYR A 280 2.14 -8.06 -5.13
CA TYR A 280 2.95 -9.19 -5.55
C TYR A 280 4.44 -8.82 -5.67
N PHE A 281 4.76 -7.59 -6.10
CA PHE A 281 6.14 -7.07 -6.16
C PHE A 281 6.80 -7.02 -4.78
N HIS A 282 6.03 -6.74 -3.75
CA HIS A 282 6.48 -6.78 -2.36
C HIS A 282 7.00 -8.14 -1.90
N THR A 283 6.67 -9.22 -2.58
CA THR A 283 7.27 -10.54 -2.32
C THR A 283 8.79 -10.48 -2.30
N TRP A 284 9.39 -9.65 -3.15
CA TRP A 284 10.83 -9.39 -3.22
C TRP A 284 11.20 -8.09 -2.52
N ASN A 285 10.53 -7.00 -2.87
CA ASN A 285 10.83 -5.64 -2.41
C ASN A 285 9.92 -5.28 -1.23
N VAL A 286 10.37 -5.53 -0.07
CA VAL A 286 10.07 -5.33 1.34
C VAL A 286 9.97 -6.65 2.14
N LYS A 287 9.44 -7.73 1.58
CA LYS A 287 9.33 -8.97 2.37
C LYS A 287 10.63 -9.76 2.44
N ARG A 288 11.56 -9.54 1.50
CA ARG A 288 12.87 -10.19 1.46
C ARG A 288 14.03 -9.22 1.38
N LEU A 289 14.10 -8.33 0.38
CA LEU A 289 14.83 -7.07 0.55
C LEU A 289 14.02 -6.20 1.50
N LYS A 290 14.62 -5.69 2.55
CA LYS A 290 13.93 -4.91 3.60
C LYS A 290 14.84 -3.86 4.20
N PRO A 291 14.33 -2.79 4.78
CA PRO A 291 15.16 -1.88 5.57
C PRO A 291 15.96 -2.65 6.62
N ALA A 292 17.22 -2.32 6.82
CA ALA A 292 18.06 -2.97 7.81
C ALA A 292 17.43 -2.99 9.21
N ASN A 293 16.69 -1.93 9.55
CA ASN A 293 15.95 -1.81 10.81
C ASN A 293 14.75 -2.78 10.90
N TYR A 294 14.32 -3.38 9.78
CA TYR A 294 13.17 -4.30 9.72
C TYR A 294 13.59 -5.78 9.73
N VAL A 295 14.87 -6.07 9.89
CA VAL A 295 15.36 -7.47 10.06
C VAL A 295 14.83 -8.08 11.34
N ARG A 296 14.71 -7.27 12.40
CA ARG A 296 14.08 -7.66 13.67
C ARG A 296 13.07 -6.59 14.05
N LEU A 297 11.80 -6.95 14.00
CA LEU A 297 10.70 -6.04 14.29
C LEU A 297 10.36 -6.06 15.79
N ASP A 298 10.12 -4.90 16.35
CA ASP A 298 9.44 -4.77 17.64
C ASP A 298 7.94 -4.60 17.39
N TYR A 299 7.15 -5.57 17.79
CA TYR A 299 5.70 -5.55 17.58
C TYR A 299 4.94 -4.73 18.63
N ALA A 300 5.61 -4.18 19.63
CA ALA A 300 4.99 -3.37 20.68
C ALA A 300 5.02 -1.87 20.39
N GLN A 301 5.89 -1.42 19.49
CA GLN A 301 6.10 -0.01 19.17
C GLN A 301 6.41 0.20 17.69
N GLU A 302 6.55 1.46 17.28
CA GLU A 302 6.92 1.86 15.95
C GLU A 302 8.35 1.40 15.59
N ASN A 303 8.54 1.00 14.34
CA ASN A 303 9.84 0.67 13.77
C ASN A 303 10.15 1.67 12.65
N TYR A 304 11.05 2.60 12.91
CA TYR A 304 11.34 3.70 12.01
C TYR A 304 12.33 3.33 10.91
N THR A 305 12.08 3.85 9.71
CA THR A 305 13.00 3.77 8.57
C THR A 305 12.86 4.98 7.66
N GLU A 306 13.95 5.41 7.06
CA GLU A 306 13.95 6.45 6.03
C GLU A 306 13.78 5.90 4.60
N LEU A 307 13.51 4.57 4.43
CA LEU A 307 13.58 3.90 3.15
C LEU A 307 12.22 3.54 2.53
N LEU A 308 11.08 4.02 3.06
CA LEU A 308 9.78 3.70 2.45
C LEU A 308 9.65 4.29 1.03
N TRP A 309 10.35 5.37 0.71
CA TRP A 309 10.43 5.89 -0.66
C TRP A 309 10.98 4.86 -1.65
N PHE A 310 11.88 3.97 -1.21
CA PHE A 310 12.41 2.89 -2.02
C PHE A 310 11.46 1.68 -2.01
N PHE A 311 11.04 1.22 -0.84
CA PHE A 311 10.25 0.00 -0.74
C PHE A 311 8.82 0.17 -1.22
N GLU A 312 8.20 1.33 -1.01
CA GLU A 312 6.84 1.63 -1.46
C GLU A 312 6.83 2.43 -2.77
N GLY A 313 7.70 3.44 -2.85
CA GLY A 313 7.74 4.31 -4.02
C GLY A 313 8.21 3.58 -5.28
N PHE A 314 9.27 2.77 -5.20
CA PHE A 314 9.73 1.98 -6.35
C PHE A 314 8.72 0.88 -6.70
N THR A 315 8.09 0.25 -5.70
CA THR A 315 6.98 -0.68 -5.95
C THR A 315 5.82 0.01 -6.68
N SER A 316 5.47 1.25 -6.29
CA SER A 316 4.44 2.06 -6.97
C SER A 316 4.85 2.56 -8.37
N TYR A 317 6.13 2.58 -8.70
CA TYR A 317 6.60 2.80 -10.07
C TYR A 317 6.44 1.55 -10.91
N TYR A 318 6.80 0.40 -10.36
CA TYR A 318 6.78 -0.86 -11.09
C TYR A 318 5.38 -1.45 -11.22
N ASP A 319 4.46 -1.20 -10.29
CA ASP A 319 3.15 -1.84 -10.28
C ASP A 319 2.37 -1.61 -11.58
N GLU A 320 2.24 -0.36 -12.01
CA GLU A 320 1.57 0.01 -13.26
C GLU A 320 2.45 -0.27 -14.51
N LEU A 321 3.78 -0.14 -14.40
CA LEU A 321 4.70 -0.47 -15.48
C LEU A 321 4.64 -1.97 -15.83
N PHE A 322 4.46 -2.84 -14.84
CA PHE A 322 4.26 -4.27 -15.11
C PHE A 322 2.95 -4.58 -15.82
N LEU A 323 1.91 -3.74 -15.70
CA LEU A 323 0.70 -3.91 -16.51
C LEU A 323 1.00 -3.70 -18.00
N VAL A 324 1.90 -2.77 -18.34
CA VAL A 324 2.38 -2.60 -19.72
C VAL A 324 3.21 -3.80 -20.16
N ARG A 325 4.19 -4.20 -19.35
CA ARG A 325 5.10 -5.34 -19.64
C ARG A 325 4.34 -6.66 -19.76
N ALA A 326 3.27 -6.83 -19.01
CA ALA A 326 2.35 -7.96 -19.12
C ALA A 326 1.36 -7.81 -20.29
N GLY A 327 1.34 -6.67 -21.00
CA GLY A 327 0.44 -6.41 -22.13
C GLY A 327 -1.04 -6.30 -21.72
N LEU A 328 -1.32 -5.87 -20.49
CA LEU A 328 -2.67 -5.67 -19.94
C LEU A 328 -3.20 -4.26 -20.20
N ILE A 329 -2.31 -3.29 -20.32
CA ILE A 329 -2.60 -1.92 -20.74
C ILE A 329 -1.61 -1.48 -21.82
N ASP A 330 -2.01 -0.52 -22.62
CA ASP A 330 -1.15 0.12 -23.60
C ASP A 330 -0.38 1.32 -23.03
N GLU A 331 0.53 1.85 -23.83
CA GLU A 331 1.36 3.01 -23.51
C GLU A 331 0.51 4.26 -23.18
N ALA A 332 -0.57 4.51 -23.92
CA ALA A 332 -1.42 5.68 -23.69
C ALA A 332 -2.13 5.59 -22.34
N ARG A 333 -2.58 4.40 -21.96
CA ARG A 333 -3.20 4.15 -20.66
C ARG A 333 -2.21 4.34 -19.53
N TYR A 334 -0.99 3.82 -19.67
CA TYR A 334 0.07 4.02 -18.69
C TYR A 334 0.43 5.49 -18.50
N LEU A 335 0.59 6.26 -19.59
CA LEU A 335 0.83 7.71 -19.51
C LEU A 335 -0.32 8.46 -18.82
N LYS A 336 -1.57 8.00 -18.98
CA LYS A 336 -2.74 8.57 -18.27
C LYS A 336 -2.62 8.33 -16.75
N LEU A 337 -2.24 7.13 -16.31
CA LEU A 337 -2.04 6.80 -14.89
C LEU A 337 -0.89 7.64 -14.30
N LEU A 338 0.24 7.66 -14.99
CA LEU A 338 1.40 8.45 -14.60
C LEU A 338 1.09 9.97 -14.54
N SER A 339 0.24 10.48 -15.45
CA SER A 339 -0.23 11.87 -15.41
C SER A 339 -1.00 12.18 -14.13
N SER A 340 -1.82 11.24 -13.66
CA SER A 340 -2.56 11.36 -12.40
C SER A 340 -1.62 11.44 -11.20
N THR A 341 -0.63 10.55 -11.12
CA THR A 341 0.38 10.54 -10.06
C THR A 341 1.20 11.83 -10.06
N LEU A 342 1.69 12.26 -11.23
CA LEU A 342 2.44 13.51 -11.38
C LEU A 342 1.60 14.73 -10.96
N SER A 343 0.36 14.84 -11.44
CA SER A 343 -0.55 15.91 -11.06
C SER A 343 -0.82 15.94 -9.56
N GLY A 344 -1.03 14.78 -8.94
CA GLY A 344 -1.24 14.65 -7.49
C GLY A 344 -0.05 15.16 -6.67
N VAL A 345 1.17 14.80 -7.05
CA VAL A 345 2.41 15.25 -6.39
C VAL A 345 2.59 16.75 -6.58
N LEU A 346 2.47 17.25 -7.80
CA LEU A 346 2.63 18.69 -8.11
C LEU A 346 1.59 19.57 -7.41
N ALA A 347 0.35 19.06 -7.23
CA ALA A 347 -0.71 19.77 -6.52
C ALA A 347 -0.58 19.73 -4.99
N THR A 348 0.47 19.12 -4.43
CA THR A 348 0.66 18.98 -2.98
C THR A 348 1.76 19.93 -2.50
N PRO A 349 1.44 21.04 -1.78
CA PRO A 349 2.44 22.01 -1.31
C PRO A 349 3.50 21.38 -0.39
N GLY A 350 3.12 20.37 0.39
CA GLY A 350 4.01 19.63 1.30
C GLY A 350 5.24 19.02 0.62
N ARG A 351 5.23 18.83 -0.72
CA ARG A 351 6.40 18.37 -1.49
C ARG A 351 7.61 19.32 -1.38
N LYS A 352 7.33 20.61 -1.06
CA LYS A 352 8.35 21.65 -0.84
C LYS A 352 8.72 21.82 0.65
N VAL A 353 8.05 21.09 1.53
CA VAL A 353 8.23 21.16 2.99
C VAL A 353 8.94 19.91 3.52
N GLN A 354 8.58 18.74 3.03
CA GLN A 354 9.07 17.45 3.52
C GLN A 354 9.82 16.69 2.44
N SER A 355 11.01 16.19 2.77
CA SER A 355 11.78 15.29 1.89
C SER A 355 11.21 13.87 1.87
N LEU A 356 11.66 13.02 0.95
CA LEU A 356 11.24 11.62 0.87
C LEU A 356 11.75 10.79 2.05
N ALA A 357 12.97 11.03 2.51
CA ALA A 357 13.53 10.40 3.71
C ALA A 357 12.69 10.74 4.94
N GLN A 358 12.38 12.03 5.15
CA GLN A 358 11.52 12.47 6.24
C GLN A 358 10.09 11.92 6.13
N ALA A 359 9.51 11.87 4.92
CA ALA A 359 8.18 11.32 4.69
C ALA A 359 8.12 9.83 5.05
N SER A 360 9.19 9.09 4.75
CA SER A 360 9.35 7.69 5.13
C SER A 360 9.44 7.51 6.64
N PHE A 361 10.28 8.29 7.30
CA PHE A 361 10.48 8.23 8.75
C PHE A 361 9.20 8.62 9.52
N ASP A 362 8.53 9.68 9.10
CA ASP A 362 7.32 10.23 9.73
C ASP A 362 6.03 9.47 9.35
N ALA A 363 6.10 8.36 8.58
CA ALA A 363 4.94 7.65 8.08
C ALA A 363 3.91 7.34 9.15
N TRP A 364 4.37 6.90 10.33
CA TRP A 364 3.54 6.51 11.48
C TRP A 364 2.60 7.60 11.99
N ILE A 365 3.03 8.86 11.94
CA ILE A 365 2.29 9.99 12.54
C ILE A 365 1.75 10.97 11.49
N LYS A 366 2.27 10.96 10.25
CA LYS A 366 1.82 11.86 9.19
C LYS A 366 1.04 11.13 8.11
N TYR A 367 1.63 10.15 7.42
CA TYR A 367 0.97 9.50 6.29
C TYR A 367 -0.22 8.64 6.72
N TYR A 368 -0.10 7.89 7.83
CA TYR A 368 -1.18 7.05 8.35
C TYR A 368 -2.15 7.78 9.31
N ARG A 369 -1.88 9.03 9.66
CA ARG A 369 -2.74 9.88 10.50
C ARG A 369 -2.96 11.24 9.85
N GLN A 370 -3.54 11.23 8.65
CA GLN A 370 -3.79 12.46 7.89
C GLN A 370 -4.91 13.29 8.50
N ASP A 371 -4.73 14.62 8.41
CA ASP A 371 -5.67 15.66 8.77
C ASP A 371 -5.90 16.64 7.60
N GLU A 372 -6.60 17.73 7.85
CA GLU A 372 -6.88 18.76 6.85
C GLU A 372 -5.64 19.52 6.39
N ASN A 373 -4.58 19.56 7.21
CA ASN A 373 -3.32 20.23 6.90
C ASN A 373 -2.27 19.33 6.24
N SER A 374 -2.48 18.03 6.23
CA SER A 374 -1.50 17.06 5.71
C SER A 374 -0.97 17.38 4.31
N PRO A 375 -1.78 17.86 3.34
CA PRO A 375 -1.26 18.23 2.03
C PRO A 375 -0.29 19.41 2.04
N ASN A 376 -0.34 20.25 3.09
CA ASN A 376 0.52 21.43 3.22
C ASN A 376 1.84 21.12 3.92
N SER A 377 1.91 20.04 4.70
CA SER A 377 3.03 19.73 5.58
C SER A 377 3.77 18.44 5.21
N SER A 378 3.19 17.58 4.39
CA SER A 378 3.75 16.28 4.06
C SER A 378 3.59 15.90 2.59
N ILE A 379 4.39 14.94 2.15
CA ILE A 379 4.33 14.36 0.81
C ILE A 379 4.22 12.84 0.90
N SER A 380 3.50 12.24 -0.06
CA SER A 380 3.44 10.78 -0.18
C SER A 380 4.76 10.21 -0.68
N TYR A 381 5.38 9.34 0.12
CA TYR A 381 6.54 8.56 -0.31
C TYR A 381 6.19 7.50 -1.36
N TYR A 382 4.91 7.10 -1.49
CA TYR A 382 4.42 6.31 -2.62
C TYR A 382 4.50 7.13 -3.93
N GLY A 383 3.75 8.22 -4.02
CA GLY A 383 3.63 8.99 -5.26
C GLY A 383 4.92 9.72 -5.64
N LYS A 384 5.54 10.51 -4.72
CA LYS A 384 6.81 11.18 -5.03
C LYS A 384 7.95 10.17 -5.16
N GLY A 385 7.91 9.03 -4.42
CA GLY A 385 8.88 7.94 -4.57
C GLY A 385 8.76 7.21 -5.91
N ALA A 386 7.54 7.00 -6.44
CA ALA A 386 7.34 6.47 -7.78
C ALA A 386 7.91 7.40 -8.86
N LEU A 387 7.71 8.72 -8.71
CA LEU A 387 8.31 9.70 -9.61
C LEU A 387 9.84 9.78 -9.50
N LEU A 388 10.39 9.53 -8.29
CA LEU A 388 11.84 9.40 -8.08
C LEU A 388 12.38 8.19 -8.83
N ALA A 389 11.75 7.02 -8.69
CA ALA A 389 12.12 5.81 -9.40
C ALA A 389 12.06 6.01 -10.93
N LEU A 390 11.01 6.66 -11.42
CA LEU A 390 10.89 7.06 -12.81
C LEU A 390 12.05 7.98 -13.26
N ALA A 391 12.35 9.04 -12.51
CA ALA A 391 13.44 9.96 -12.83
C ALA A 391 14.78 9.21 -12.88
N LEU A 392 15.02 8.30 -11.95
CA LEU A 392 16.22 7.46 -11.91
C LEU A 392 16.30 6.51 -13.12
N ASP A 393 15.20 5.79 -13.44
CA ASP A 393 15.18 4.85 -14.58
C ASP A 393 15.40 5.56 -15.91
N LEU A 394 14.70 6.69 -16.14
CA LEU A 394 14.88 7.48 -17.35
C LEU A 394 16.31 8.04 -17.45
N SER A 395 16.89 8.50 -16.35
CA SER A 395 18.26 9.00 -16.32
C SER A 395 19.28 7.91 -16.65
N LEU A 396 19.12 6.71 -16.10
CA LEU A 396 19.98 5.56 -16.39
C LEU A 396 19.91 5.17 -17.87
N ARG A 397 18.72 5.03 -18.43
CA ARG A 397 18.52 4.67 -19.84
C ARG A 397 19.09 5.70 -20.80
N LEU A 398 18.97 6.98 -20.47
CA LEU A 398 19.55 8.06 -21.27
C LEU A 398 21.07 8.06 -21.24
N ARG A 399 21.68 7.91 -20.06
CA ARG A 399 23.14 7.82 -19.90
C ARG A 399 23.70 6.58 -20.61
N HIS A 400 23.04 5.45 -20.51
CA HIS A 400 23.41 4.24 -21.25
C HIS A 400 23.39 4.48 -22.78
N ALA A 401 22.33 5.12 -23.29
CA ALA A 401 22.24 5.46 -24.71
C ALA A 401 23.29 6.50 -25.17
N ASP A 402 23.88 7.24 -24.22
CA ASP A 402 24.99 8.16 -24.44
C ASP A 402 26.37 7.50 -24.21
N GLY A 403 26.43 6.18 -23.89
CA GLY A 403 27.65 5.37 -23.80
C GLY A 403 28.14 5.08 -22.38
N GLU A 404 27.38 5.41 -21.33
CA GLU A 404 27.68 5.03 -19.95
C GLU A 404 27.31 3.56 -19.66
N ALA A 405 27.85 2.98 -18.55
CA ALA A 405 27.79 1.53 -18.31
C ALA A 405 26.41 1.01 -17.87
N ALA A 406 25.75 1.68 -16.90
CA ALA A 406 24.45 1.22 -16.37
C ALA A 406 23.32 1.40 -17.38
N SER A 407 22.40 0.42 -17.47
CA SER A 407 21.39 0.40 -18.50
C SER A 407 20.00 0.83 -18.03
N SER A 408 19.59 0.50 -16.80
CA SER A 408 18.23 0.73 -16.31
C SER A 408 18.10 0.54 -14.79
N LEU A 409 16.99 1.01 -14.24
CA LEU A 409 16.62 0.71 -12.85
C LEU A 409 16.42 -0.79 -12.60
N ASP A 410 16.01 -1.54 -13.62
CA ASP A 410 15.86 -3.00 -13.54
C ASP A 410 17.18 -3.69 -13.15
N GLU A 411 18.31 -3.20 -13.67
CA GLU A 411 19.65 -3.72 -13.34
C GLU A 411 20.02 -3.42 -11.90
N LEU A 412 19.78 -2.20 -11.42
CA LEU A 412 20.00 -1.82 -10.02
C LEU A 412 19.17 -2.71 -9.08
N MET A 413 17.87 -2.88 -9.34
CA MET A 413 16.99 -3.69 -8.51
C MET A 413 17.43 -5.16 -8.43
N ARG A 414 17.77 -5.77 -9.57
CA ARG A 414 18.31 -7.13 -9.61
C ARG A 414 19.67 -7.27 -8.92
N GLY A 415 20.52 -6.25 -9.05
CA GLY A 415 21.81 -6.21 -8.36
C GLY A 415 21.67 -6.19 -6.84
N LEU A 416 20.75 -5.37 -6.32
CA LEU A 416 20.44 -5.33 -4.89
C LEU A 416 19.86 -6.67 -4.40
N TRP A 417 18.95 -7.26 -5.18
CA TRP A 417 18.40 -8.58 -4.89
C TRP A 417 19.49 -9.65 -4.78
N GLN A 418 20.38 -9.73 -5.76
CA GLN A 418 21.46 -10.72 -5.80
C GLN A 418 22.44 -10.56 -4.64
N ARG A 419 22.73 -9.33 -4.21
CA ARG A 419 23.71 -9.05 -3.14
C ARG A 419 23.15 -9.30 -1.75
N HIS A 420 21.91 -8.93 -1.52
CA HIS A 420 21.37 -8.84 -0.14
C HIS A 420 20.37 -9.93 0.21
N ALA A 421 19.67 -10.52 -0.78
CA ALA A 421 18.59 -11.45 -0.54
C ALA A 421 18.84 -12.88 -1.07
N VAL A 422 19.90 -13.09 -1.85
CA VAL A 422 20.24 -14.42 -2.42
C VAL A 422 21.53 -14.93 -1.77
N GLY A 423 21.51 -16.23 -1.37
CA GLY A 423 22.66 -16.90 -0.78
C GLY A 423 22.43 -17.31 0.69
N GLU A 424 23.30 -18.18 1.19
CA GLU A 424 23.24 -18.66 2.55
C GLU A 424 23.55 -17.52 3.54
N GLY A 425 22.67 -17.31 4.52
CA GLY A 425 22.81 -16.24 5.52
C GLY A 425 22.39 -14.84 5.05
N ALA A 426 21.88 -14.68 3.82
CA ALA A 426 21.38 -13.41 3.36
C ALA A 426 20.18 -12.95 4.20
N SER A 427 20.31 -11.78 4.87
CA SER A 427 19.26 -11.23 5.73
C SER A 427 18.23 -10.38 4.96
N GLY A 428 18.55 -9.99 3.73
CA GLY A 428 17.80 -9.01 2.95
C GLY A 428 17.93 -7.57 3.45
N ALA A 429 18.79 -7.32 4.46
CA ALA A 429 19.00 -6.00 5.02
C ALA A 429 19.55 -5.02 3.98
N LEU A 430 18.92 -3.86 3.85
CA LEU A 430 19.30 -2.81 2.93
C LEU A 430 19.37 -1.47 3.66
N GLN A 431 20.43 -0.71 3.38
CA GLN A 431 20.61 0.69 3.78
C GLN A 431 20.63 1.58 2.54
N GLU A 432 20.41 2.87 2.70
CA GLU A 432 20.52 3.83 1.58
C GLU A 432 21.91 3.78 0.93
N ALA A 433 22.96 3.64 1.74
CA ALA A 433 24.34 3.53 1.25
C ALA A 433 24.55 2.35 0.28
N ASP A 434 23.81 1.24 0.44
CA ASP A 434 23.90 0.09 -0.46
C ASP A 434 23.33 0.42 -1.85
N ILE A 435 22.24 1.21 -1.89
CA ILE A 435 21.60 1.67 -3.13
C ILE A 435 22.54 2.63 -3.87
N LEU A 436 23.05 3.63 -3.14
CA LEU A 436 23.97 4.64 -3.71
C LEU A 436 25.29 3.99 -4.14
N GLY A 437 25.82 3.07 -3.33
CA GLY A 437 27.05 2.35 -3.60
C GLY A 437 26.95 1.49 -4.86
N LEU A 438 25.89 0.71 -5.01
CA LEU A 438 25.68 -0.09 -6.21
C LEU A 438 25.51 0.78 -7.46
N LEU A 439 24.78 1.90 -7.37
CA LEU A 439 24.63 2.84 -8.47
C LEU A 439 25.98 3.43 -8.92
N ALA A 440 26.86 3.75 -7.98
CA ALA A 440 28.21 4.21 -8.27
C ALA A 440 29.08 3.12 -8.93
N GLU A 441 29.00 1.88 -8.44
CA GLU A 441 29.71 0.72 -9.01
C GLU A 441 29.24 0.37 -10.43
N LEU A 442 27.96 0.61 -10.73
CA LEU A 442 27.41 0.49 -12.07
C LEU A 442 27.85 1.61 -13.02
N GLY A 443 28.80 2.46 -12.60
CA GLY A 443 29.42 3.51 -13.41
C GLY A 443 28.70 4.85 -13.37
N CYS A 444 27.75 5.06 -12.45
CA CYS A 444 26.97 6.28 -12.35
C CYS A 444 27.15 7.04 -11.01
N PRO A 445 28.40 7.37 -10.58
CA PRO A 445 28.63 8.02 -9.27
C PRO A 445 27.99 9.42 -9.16
N ALA A 446 27.92 10.19 -10.26
CA ALA A 446 27.24 11.48 -10.26
C ALA A 446 25.74 11.33 -10.03
N LEU A 447 25.10 10.32 -10.66
CA LEU A 447 23.68 10.04 -10.49
C LEU A 447 23.38 9.51 -9.07
N ALA A 448 24.31 8.78 -8.45
CA ALA A 448 24.20 8.39 -7.04
C ALA A 448 24.15 9.62 -6.11
N GLN A 449 24.99 10.64 -6.38
CA GLN A 449 24.95 11.91 -5.64
C GLN A 449 23.64 12.67 -5.89
N GLU A 450 23.17 12.74 -7.13
CA GLU A 450 21.87 13.35 -7.49
C GLU A 450 20.72 12.63 -6.78
N LEU A 451 20.71 11.29 -6.74
CA LEU A 451 19.71 10.50 -6.04
C LEU A 451 19.65 10.87 -4.54
N GLY A 452 20.79 10.97 -3.86
CA GLY A 452 20.84 11.43 -2.47
C GLY A 452 20.23 12.84 -2.30
N GLN A 453 20.51 13.76 -3.23
CA GLN A 453 19.90 15.10 -3.20
C GLN A 453 18.37 15.04 -3.40
N TRP A 454 17.87 14.19 -4.29
CA TRP A 454 16.43 14.03 -4.53
C TRP A 454 15.70 13.39 -3.34
N VAL A 455 16.36 12.46 -2.63
CA VAL A 455 15.80 11.77 -1.45
C VAL A 455 15.71 12.71 -0.24
N HIS A 456 16.76 13.49 0.02
CA HIS A 456 16.87 14.35 1.20
C HIS A 456 16.44 15.81 0.94
N GLY A 457 16.26 16.19 -0.32
CA GLY A 457 15.82 17.52 -0.73
C GLY A 457 14.30 17.64 -0.90
N THR A 458 13.85 18.87 -1.05
CA THR A 458 12.44 19.21 -1.32
C THR A 458 12.22 19.77 -2.73
N GLU A 459 13.26 19.80 -3.56
CA GLU A 459 13.14 20.25 -4.93
C GLU A 459 12.30 19.32 -5.80
N ASP A 460 11.73 19.85 -6.87
CA ASP A 460 11.01 19.06 -7.84
C ASP A 460 12.00 18.26 -8.70
N LEU A 461 11.60 17.03 -9.04
CA LEU A 461 12.42 16.13 -9.85
C LEU A 461 12.55 16.63 -11.30
N PRO A 462 13.66 16.37 -12.00
CA PRO A 462 13.94 16.87 -13.35
C PRO A 462 13.16 16.09 -14.43
N LEU A 463 11.88 15.82 -14.22
CA LEU A 463 11.07 15.01 -15.11
C LEU A 463 10.80 15.62 -16.50
N PRO A 464 10.53 16.95 -16.65
CA PRO A 464 10.21 17.51 -17.95
C PRO A 464 11.27 17.25 -19.02
N PRO A 465 12.56 17.56 -18.82
CA PRO A 465 13.60 17.27 -19.81
C PRO A 465 13.79 15.75 -20.07
N LEU A 466 13.55 14.90 -19.07
CA LEU A 466 13.62 13.45 -19.25
C LEU A 466 12.50 12.96 -20.17
N PHE A 467 11.28 13.43 -19.97
CA PHE A 467 10.12 13.10 -20.84
C PHE A 467 10.34 13.53 -22.28
N GLU A 468 10.85 14.73 -22.50
CA GLU A 468 11.12 15.26 -23.85
C GLU A 468 12.07 14.32 -24.62
N ARG A 469 13.15 13.84 -23.96
CA ARG A 469 14.10 12.90 -24.56
C ARG A 469 13.50 11.52 -24.84
N MET A 470 12.40 11.15 -24.16
CA MET A 470 11.61 9.93 -24.43
C MET A 470 10.51 10.15 -25.49
N GLY A 471 10.40 11.34 -26.05
CA GLY A 471 9.34 11.71 -26.99
C GLY A 471 7.96 11.75 -26.31
N VAL A 472 7.93 12.12 -25.04
CA VAL A 472 6.71 12.37 -24.26
C VAL A 472 6.65 13.87 -23.96
N GLN A 473 5.48 14.48 -24.20
CA GLN A 473 5.22 15.89 -23.94
C GLN A 473 4.41 16.04 -22.65
N LEU A 474 4.83 16.97 -21.81
CA LEU A 474 4.09 17.42 -20.66
C LEU A 474 3.22 18.61 -21.07
N ARG A 475 1.90 18.48 -20.99
CA ARG A 475 0.94 19.54 -21.29
C ARG A 475 0.15 19.91 -20.05
N ALA A 476 -0.16 21.18 -19.87
CA ALA A 476 -1.12 21.61 -18.86
C ALA A 476 -2.52 21.11 -19.24
N ASP A 477 -3.26 20.56 -18.30
CA ASP A 477 -4.65 20.17 -18.48
C ASP A 477 -5.58 21.25 -17.92
N LYS A 478 -6.87 21.14 -18.24
CA LYS A 478 -7.87 22.09 -17.75
C LYS A 478 -8.10 21.90 -16.24
N ALA A 479 -7.72 22.92 -15.47
CA ALA A 479 -7.97 22.92 -14.02
C ALA A 479 -9.45 23.22 -13.72
N THR A 480 -10.04 22.45 -12.80
CA THR A 480 -11.35 22.75 -12.19
C THR A 480 -11.27 24.02 -11.35
N LEU A 481 -12.41 24.63 -11.00
CA LEU A 481 -12.41 25.79 -10.13
C LEU A 481 -11.82 25.47 -8.74
N ALA A 482 -12.11 24.28 -8.20
CA ALA A 482 -11.51 23.81 -6.95
C ALA A 482 -9.98 23.80 -7.01
N GLN A 483 -9.41 23.27 -8.08
CA GLN A 483 -7.95 23.26 -8.29
C GLN A 483 -7.38 24.67 -8.44
N ARG A 484 -8.05 25.56 -9.18
CA ARG A 484 -7.62 26.96 -9.35
C ARG A 484 -7.64 27.73 -8.04
N LEU A 485 -8.61 27.47 -7.17
CA LEU A 485 -8.71 28.06 -5.84
C LEU A 485 -7.78 27.38 -4.83
N GLY A 486 -7.28 26.18 -5.09
CA GLY A 486 -6.51 25.37 -4.16
C GLY A 486 -7.38 24.77 -3.06
N LEU A 487 -8.55 24.29 -3.42
CA LEU A 487 -9.52 23.65 -2.51
C LEU A 487 -9.66 22.16 -2.80
N ARG A 488 -9.88 21.38 -1.76
CA ARG A 488 -10.46 20.04 -1.84
C ARG A 488 -11.79 20.03 -1.12
N LEU A 489 -12.83 19.58 -1.80
CA LEU A 489 -14.21 19.67 -1.34
C LEU A 489 -14.84 18.29 -1.23
N ASN A 490 -15.87 18.21 -0.39
CA ASN A 490 -16.87 17.16 -0.46
C ASN A 490 -18.16 17.81 -1.03
N GLU A 491 -18.56 17.36 -2.21
CA GLU A 491 -19.79 17.79 -2.90
C GLU A 491 -20.86 16.69 -2.79
N ALA A 492 -21.11 16.19 -1.59
CA ALA A 492 -22.12 15.16 -1.33
C ALA A 492 -23.48 15.79 -1.02
N GLY A 493 -24.49 15.47 -1.81
CA GLY A 493 -25.86 15.97 -1.61
C GLY A 493 -26.04 17.45 -1.93
N ALA A 494 -26.56 18.24 -0.98
CA ALA A 494 -26.85 19.65 -1.16
C ALA A 494 -25.79 20.59 -0.52
N SER A 495 -24.72 20.05 0.03
CA SER A 495 -23.69 20.76 0.78
C SER A 495 -22.35 20.75 0.04
N LEU A 496 -21.66 21.90 0.05
CA LEU A 496 -20.31 22.09 -0.46
C LEU A 496 -19.37 22.31 0.73
N LEU A 497 -18.84 21.21 1.28
CA LEU A 497 -17.98 21.29 2.46
C LEU A 497 -16.51 21.33 2.06
N VAL A 498 -15.80 22.37 2.53
CA VAL A 498 -14.34 22.49 2.35
C VAL A 498 -13.65 21.45 3.24
N LYS A 499 -12.90 20.55 2.61
CA LYS A 499 -12.11 19.52 3.32
C LYS A 499 -10.70 19.99 3.60
N GLN A 500 -10.06 20.62 2.62
CA GLN A 500 -8.69 21.09 2.72
C GLN A 500 -8.52 22.38 1.93
N VAL A 501 -7.69 23.28 2.46
CA VAL A 501 -7.23 24.50 1.80
C VAL A 501 -5.72 24.41 1.62
N LEU A 502 -5.27 24.53 0.37
CA LEU A 502 -3.85 24.38 0.05
C LEU A 502 -3.08 25.68 0.37
N ALA A 503 -1.92 25.54 0.99
CA ALA A 503 -1.07 26.67 1.33
C ALA A 503 -0.63 27.47 0.08
N GLY A 504 -0.59 28.79 0.19
CA GLY A 504 -0.23 29.70 -0.89
C GLY A 504 -1.29 29.81 -2.01
N SER A 505 -2.48 29.24 -1.81
CA SER A 505 -3.56 29.28 -2.78
C SER A 505 -4.45 30.53 -2.66
N PRO A 506 -5.24 30.87 -3.70
CA PRO A 506 -6.24 31.94 -3.63
C PRO A 506 -7.26 31.75 -2.49
N ALA A 507 -7.67 30.51 -2.24
CA ALA A 507 -8.58 30.21 -1.13
C ALA A 507 -7.95 30.47 0.25
N ALA A 508 -6.68 30.11 0.42
CA ALA A 508 -5.93 30.42 1.64
C ALA A 508 -5.79 31.94 1.83
N ALA A 509 -5.45 32.68 0.77
CA ALA A 509 -5.33 34.14 0.81
C ALA A 509 -6.67 34.84 1.13
N ALA A 510 -7.79 34.28 0.67
CA ALA A 510 -9.14 34.77 0.98
C ALA A 510 -9.59 34.45 2.41
N GLY A 511 -8.88 33.57 3.14
CA GLY A 511 -9.23 33.18 4.51
C GLY A 511 -10.27 32.05 4.59
N LEU A 512 -10.42 31.23 3.54
CA LEU A 512 -11.18 29.98 3.59
C LEU A 512 -10.50 28.99 4.54
N CYS A 513 -11.30 28.18 5.23
CA CYS A 513 -10.84 27.17 6.16
C CYS A 513 -11.48 25.80 5.88
N ALA A 514 -10.81 24.73 6.30
CA ALA A 514 -11.44 23.42 6.36
C ALA A 514 -12.64 23.46 7.32
N GLY A 515 -13.74 22.81 6.94
CA GLY A 515 -15.01 22.86 7.68
C GLY A 515 -15.96 23.97 7.22
N ASP A 516 -15.55 24.90 6.36
CA ASP A 516 -16.45 25.90 5.78
C ASP A 516 -17.47 25.22 4.86
N GLU A 517 -18.74 25.56 4.98
CA GLU A 517 -19.79 25.20 4.05
C GLU A 517 -20.04 26.36 3.08
N LEU A 518 -19.75 26.18 1.81
CA LEU A 518 -19.98 27.19 0.77
C LEU A 518 -21.46 27.23 0.38
N LEU A 519 -22.11 28.36 0.55
CA LEU A 519 -23.55 28.52 0.37
C LEU A 519 -23.93 29.27 -0.90
N ALA A 520 -23.22 30.36 -1.20
CA ALA A 520 -23.50 31.22 -2.34
C ALA A 520 -22.23 31.86 -2.90
N CYS A 521 -22.29 32.27 -4.18
CA CYS A 521 -21.28 33.09 -4.84
C CYS A 521 -21.96 34.24 -5.56
N ASN A 522 -21.45 35.46 -5.38
CA ASN A 522 -21.97 36.68 -6.02
C ASN A 522 -23.51 36.86 -5.86
N GLY A 523 -24.05 36.46 -4.69
CA GLY A 523 -25.50 36.51 -4.42
C GLY A 523 -26.31 35.33 -4.95
N TRP A 524 -25.69 34.38 -5.67
CA TRP A 524 -26.34 33.18 -6.18
C TRP A 524 -26.01 31.97 -5.32
N ARG A 525 -27.02 31.15 -4.99
CA ARG A 525 -26.82 29.89 -4.26
C ARG A 525 -25.96 28.95 -5.07
N LEU A 526 -24.92 28.38 -4.43
CA LEU A 526 -24.07 27.33 -5.00
C LEU A 526 -24.64 25.95 -4.69
N ARG A 527 -24.63 25.05 -5.67
CA ARG A 527 -24.86 23.62 -5.53
C ARG A 527 -23.64 22.81 -5.93
N ARG A 528 -22.82 23.34 -6.81
CA ARG A 528 -21.50 22.84 -7.23
C ARG A 528 -20.56 24.03 -7.29
N LEU A 529 -19.32 23.81 -6.90
CA LEU A 529 -18.34 24.90 -6.90
C LEU A 529 -18.12 25.47 -8.31
N ASP A 530 -18.06 24.60 -9.33
CA ASP A 530 -17.83 25.03 -10.71
C ASP A 530 -18.93 25.99 -11.26
N ASP A 531 -20.13 25.97 -10.68
CA ASP A 531 -21.20 26.90 -11.06
C ASP A 531 -20.86 28.35 -10.65
N ALA A 532 -19.93 28.59 -9.73
CA ALA A 532 -19.50 29.92 -9.32
C ALA A 532 -18.92 30.74 -10.52
N VAL A 533 -18.29 30.07 -11.48
CA VAL A 533 -17.76 30.74 -12.67
C VAL A 533 -18.86 31.38 -13.50
N LEU A 534 -20.09 30.83 -13.50
CA LEU A 534 -21.25 31.34 -14.20
C LEU A 534 -21.78 32.65 -13.61
N THR A 535 -21.39 32.99 -12.39
CA THR A 535 -21.81 34.23 -11.70
C THR A 535 -20.88 35.42 -11.97
N LEU A 536 -19.79 35.20 -12.74
CA LEU A 536 -18.81 36.23 -13.09
C LEU A 536 -19.19 36.93 -14.38
N ALA A 537 -19.14 38.27 -14.40
CA ALA A 537 -19.20 39.03 -15.62
C ALA A 537 -17.91 38.88 -16.45
N PRO A 538 -17.95 39.12 -17.77
CA PRO A 538 -16.76 39.08 -18.61
C PRO A 538 -15.66 40.01 -18.09
N GLY A 539 -14.46 39.43 -17.80
CA GLY A 539 -13.31 40.15 -17.25
C GLY A 539 -13.28 40.28 -15.75
N GLU A 540 -14.25 39.72 -15.02
CA GLU A 540 -14.22 39.61 -13.57
C GLU A 540 -13.47 38.36 -13.15
N PHE A 541 -12.63 38.50 -12.10
CA PHE A 541 -11.83 37.42 -11.54
C PHE A 541 -12.00 37.30 -10.01
N GLN A 542 -13.00 38.00 -9.43
CA GLN A 542 -13.24 38.02 -8.01
C GLN A 542 -14.56 37.31 -7.66
N LEU A 543 -14.48 36.34 -6.77
CA LEU A 543 -15.61 35.59 -6.26
C LEU A 543 -15.96 36.08 -4.86
N ARG A 544 -17.16 36.64 -4.68
CA ARG A 544 -17.71 36.94 -3.35
C ARG A 544 -18.45 35.71 -2.85
N LEU A 545 -17.81 35.00 -1.92
CA LEU A 545 -18.29 33.75 -1.36
C LEU A 545 -19.02 34.01 -0.04
N LEU A 546 -20.27 33.57 0.06
CA LEU A 546 -20.99 33.44 1.32
C LEU A 546 -20.82 32.01 1.83
N LEU A 547 -20.38 31.86 3.06
CA LEU A 547 -20.16 30.55 3.68
C LEU A 547 -20.70 30.53 5.12
N ALA A 548 -20.92 29.32 5.64
CA ALA A 548 -21.15 29.09 7.07
C ALA A 548 -19.90 28.46 7.69
N ARG A 549 -19.38 29.09 8.73
CA ARG A 549 -18.29 28.60 9.58
C ARG A 549 -18.78 28.54 11.01
N ASP A 550 -18.86 27.34 11.59
CA ASP A 550 -19.39 27.15 12.94
C ASP A 550 -20.74 27.90 13.12
N GLN A 551 -21.68 27.70 12.19
CA GLN A 551 -23.01 28.33 12.14
C GLN A 551 -23.01 29.87 11.92
N ARG A 552 -21.86 30.51 11.76
CA ARG A 552 -21.76 31.94 11.46
C ARG A 552 -21.68 32.15 9.95
N MET A 553 -22.48 33.08 9.48
CA MET A 553 -22.44 33.53 8.09
C MET A 553 -21.27 34.49 7.89
N ILE A 554 -20.39 34.18 6.95
CA ILE A 554 -19.19 34.95 6.65
C ILE A 554 -19.16 35.21 5.13
N GLU A 555 -18.84 36.42 4.74
CA GLU A 555 -18.52 36.76 3.35
C GLU A 555 -17.01 36.91 3.18
N LEU A 556 -16.47 36.25 2.14
CA LEU A 556 -15.07 36.34 1.76
C LEU A 556 -14.95 36.69 0.29
N LEU A 557 -13.85 37.36 -0.06
CA LEU A 557 -13.49 37.65 -1.45
C LEU A 557 -12.29 36.78 -1.86
N ALA A 558 -12.49 35.93 -2.86
CA ALA A 558 -11.45 35.10 -3.42
C ALA A 558 -11.10 35.57 -4.84
N GLU A 559 -9.83 35.83 -5.10
CA GLU A 559 -9.37 36.21 -6.44
C GLU A 559 -8.99 34.96 -7.23
N LEU A 560 -9.51 34.85 -8.45
CA LEU A 560 -9.11 33.80 -9.37
C LEU A 560 -7.84 34.21 -10.09
N PRO A 561 -6.82 33.34 -10.12
CA PRO A 561 -5.66 33.60 -10.96
C PRO A 561 -6.08 33.70 -12.42
N ALA A 562 -5.46 34.61 -13.16
CA ALA A 562 -5.67 34.73 -14.59
C ALA A 562 -5.40 33.37 -15.29
N PRO A 563 -6.16 33.00 -16.32
CA PRO A 563 -5.87 31.79 -17.08
C PRO A 563 -4.42 31.81 -17.58
N LEU A 564 -3.70 30.70 -17.40
CA LEU A 564 -2.36 30.57 -17.97
C LEU A 564 -2.45 30.67 -19.50
N ALA A 565 -1.52 31.39 -20.11
CA ALA A 565 -1.42 31.45 -21.56
C ALA A 565 -1.18 30.04 -22.14
N PRO A 566 -1.77 29.67 -23.29
CA PRO A 566 -1.51 28.38 -23.91
C PRO A 566 0.00 28.16 -24.13
N GLY A 567 0.55 27.06 -23.66
CA GLY A 567 1.95 26.69 -23.84
C GLY A 567 2.91 27.10 -22.71
N VAL A 568 2.44 27.81 -21.68
CA VAL A 568 3.24 28.05 -20.47
C VAL A 568 3.06 26.84 -19.57
N GLY A 569 4.12 26.05 -19.40
CA GLY A 569 4.15 24.95 -18.43
C GLY A 569 3.89 25.45 -17.01
N PRO A 570 3.43 24.58 -16.09
CA PRO A 570 3.16 24.95 -14.70
C PRO A 570 4.46 25.38 -14.02
N VAL A 571 4.70 26.68 -13.95
CA VAL A 571 5.79 27.29 -13.20
C VAL A 571 5.18 27.86 -11.91
N GLY A 572 5.58 27.32 -10.76
CA GLY A 572 5.17 27.80 -9.44
C GLY A 572 3.92 27.14 -8.88
N ALA A 573 3.40 27.63 -7.78
CA ALA A 573 2.35 27.08 -6.90
C ALA A 573 0.95 26.82 -7.54
N SER A 574 0.90 26.52 -8.82
CA SER A 574 -0.34 26.24 -9.56
C SER A 574 -0.71 24.76 -9.40
N SER A 575 -1.90 24.51 -8.86
CA SER A 575 -2.57 23.21 -8.83
C SER A 575 -3.12 22.77 -10.22
N THR A 576 -2.56 23.29 -11.31
CA THR A 576 -2.95 22.91 -12.67
C THR A 576 -2.55 21.48 -12.94
N PRO A 577 -3.49 20.57 -13.24
CA PRO A 577 -3.17 19.21 -13.58
C PRO A 577 -2.36 19.16 -14.87
N VAL A 578 -1.55 18.11 -15.01
CA VAL A 578 -0.71 17.89 -16.18
C VAL A 578 -1.10 16.59 -16.87
N GLN A 579 -0.92 16.58 -18.18
CA GLN A 579 -1.14 15.41 -19.02
C GLN A 579 0.15 15.07 -19.77
N LEU A 580 0.53 13.81 -19.70
CA LEU A 580 1.60 13.23 -20.51
C LEU A 580 1.01 12.71 -21.81
N CYS A 581 1.52 13.18 -22.92
CA CYS A 581 1.08 12.81 -24.26
C CYS A 581 2.27 12.36 -25.08
N LEU A 582 2.03 11.42 -26.00
CA LEU A 582 3.03 11.08 -27.01
C LEU A 582 3.26 12.27 -27.94
N ALA A 583 4.53 12.55 -28.26
CA ALA A 583 4.85 13.57 -29.25
C ALA A 583 4.45 13.08 -30.65
N ASP A 584 3.73 13.89 -31.41
CA ASP A 584 3.26 13.56 -32.77
C ASP A 584 4.38 13.16 -33.72
N LYS A 585 5.58 13.74 -33.53
CA LYS A 585 6.79 13.48 -34.31
C LYS A 585 7.99 13.30 -33.38
N ALA A 586 8.10 12.13 -32.77
CA ALA A 586 9.26 11.80 -31.95
C ALA A 586 10.40 11.30 -32.84
N PRO A 587 11.68 11.71 -32.58
CA PRO A 587 12.86 11.15 -33.25
C PRO A 587 12.94 9.61 -33.04
N ALA A 588 13.53 8.90 -34.00
CA ALA A 588 13.69 7.43 -33.93
C ALA A 588 14.41 6.99 -32.64
N ARG A 589 15.39 7.76 -32.18
CA ARG A 589 16.09 7.51 -30.91
C ARG A 589 15.14 7.59 -29.70
N ALA A 590 14.28 8.59 -29.64
CA ALA A 590 13.29 8.73 -28.55
C ALA A 590 12.28 7.56 -28.54
N LEU A 591 11.83 7.13 -29.73
CA LEU A 591 10.96 5.96 -29.87
C LEU A 591 11.64 4.67 -29.37
N SER A 592 12.92 4.46 -29.70
CA SER A 592 13.71 3.32 -29.23
C SER A 592 13.88 3.33 -27.71
N LEU A 593 14.23 4.49 -27.13
CA LEU A 593 14.38 4.67 -25.68
C LEU A 593 13.06 4.42 -24.93
N ARG A 594 11.96 4.97 -25.44
CA ARG A 594 10.65 4.79 -24.84
C ARG A 594 10.22 3.30 -24.91
N ARG A 595 10.47 2.63 -26.02
CA ARG A 595 10.20 1.20 -26.11
C ARG A 595 11.03 0.42 -25.07
N ALA A 596 12.34 0.67 -24.98
CA ALA A 596 13.20 0.05 -23.98
C ALA A 596 12.74 0.33 -22.53
N TRP A 597 12.23 1.53 -22.25
CA TRP A 597 11.65 1.86 -20.95
C TRP A 597 10.41 1.00 -20.63
N LEU A 598 9.48 0.92 -21.56
CA LEU A 598 8.18 0.28 -21.33
C LEU A 598 8.24 -1.25 -21.39
N THR A 599 9.17 -1.83 -22.14
CA THR A 599 9.25 -3.30 -22.30
C THR A 599 10.31 -3.97 -21.42
N GLY A 600 11.24 -3.22 -20.84
CA GLY A 600 12.33 -3.71 -19.97
C GLY A 600 13.61 -4.05 -20.74
#